data_fb17d698f00fb8a40c4f76cb4f15f092
#
_entry.id   fb17d698f00fb8a40c4f76cb4f15f092
#
_cell.length_a   1.000
_cell.length_b   1.000
_cell.length_c   1.000
_cell.angle_alpha   90.00
_cell.angle_beta   90.00
_cell.angle_gamma   90.00
#
_symmetry.space_group_name_H-M   'P 1'
#
loop_
_entity.id
_entity.type
_entity.pdbx_description
1 polymer ?
#
loop_
_entity_poly.entity_id
_entity_poly.type
_entity_poly.pdbx_seq_one_letter_code
_entity_poly.pdbx_strand_id
1 'polypeptide(L)'
;LPSTDPIEGSVAGPADVGLLAPVRAGSAAEAATGDAAFLQGMLDAEAALTRAQATLGEAPAAAAEAVTAAARADRFDVRDLALRARSGGNPVIPLVADLTAAVKESAPDAAAYVHRGATSQDIWDTAAMLVARRTVASVLDDLDRTATALYGLADAHRETVMPGRTLTQHAVPTTFGLKAAGWRTLVLDAYERLAAVRLPAQLGGAAGTLAAFGALSETFAPEDGERLIAAYAAEAGLDEPTLPWHTLRTPVADLAAALAFATGALGKIAADVLVLSRTECGEVAEGSGGGSSAMPHKANPVRATLLAAAARQAPGLAATVLGSLAAEDERPAGAWHAEWQPLRELLRLVGGAAEHAAALAEGLRVFPDRMRANLMRTKGLMAAERLSAALAPVLGRQAAKAALTRASRTAVEQDRTLADVLRADPEVAGALPPDELAALADPAAYTGSAAVLTARALRRPGPTGA
;
A
#
# COMPACT_ATOMS: atom_id res chain seq x y z
N LEU A 1 -14.89 35.97 -26.76
CA LEU A 1 -14.53 34.55 -26.69
C LEU A 1 -13.07 34.43 -27.08
N PRO A 2 -12.17 33.87 -26.24
CA PRO A 2 -10.78 33.63 -26.67
C PRO A 2 -10.76 32.54 -27.73
N SER A 3 -9.87 32.69 -28.71
CA SER A 3 -9.65 31.81 -29.86
C SER A 3 -9.35 30.39 -29.38
N THR A 4 -10.02 29.43 -30.01
CA THR A 4 -9.81 28.00 -29.82
C THR A 4 -8.81 27.44 -30.83
N ASP A 5 -7.73 28.18 -31.10
CA ASP A 5 -6.68 27.65 -31.96
C ASP A 5 -6.01 26.46 -31.25
N PRO A 6 -5.86 25.31 -31.91
CA PRO A 6 -5.14 24.18 -31.35
C PRO A 6 -3.70 24.61 -31.08
N ILE A 7 -3.17 24.24 -29.93
CA ILE A 7 -1.74 24.44 -29.61
C ILE A 7 -0.95 23.65 -30.68
N GLU A 8 -0.51 24.35 -31.71
CA GLU A 8 0.46 23.84 -32.68
C GLU A 8 1.82 23.74 -31.99
N GLY A 9 2.25 22.52 -31.78
CA GLY A 9 3.52 22.19 -31.14
C GLY A 9 3.37 20.99 -30.21
N SER A 10 2.93 19.86 -30.75
CA SER A 10 3.03 18.58 -30.03
C SER A 10 4.50 18.32 -29.74
N VAL A 11 4.93 18.61 -28.50
CA VAL A 11 6.17 18.08 -27.97
C VAL A 11 6.00 16.55 -28.00
N ALA A 12 6.74 15.90 -28.89
CA ALA A 12 6.80 14.45 -29.00
C ALA A 12 7.56 13.89 -27.78
N GLY A 13 6.89 13.82 -26.63
CA GLY A 13 7.37 13.26 -25.39
C GLY A 13 6.27 12.38 -24.76
N PRO A 14 6.59 11.53 -23.80
CA PRO A 14 5.57 10.75 -23.11
C PRO A 14 4.51 11.69 -22.54
N ALA A 15 3.23 11.43 -22.87
CA ALA A 15 2.12 12.34 -22.60
C ALA A 15 1.85 12.56 -21.08
N ASP A 16 2.27 11.62 -20.23
CA ASP A 16 2.17 11.70 -18.77
C ASP A 16 3.45 11.13 -18.11
N VAL A 17 4.25 12.02 -17.54
CA VAL A 17 5.51 11.69 -16.83
C VAL A 17 5.39 11.87 -15.33
N GLY A 18 4.18 11.88 -14.78
CA GLY A 18 3.97 11.97 -13.34
C GLY A 18 4.11 13.36 -12.74
N LEU A 19 4.04 14.46 -13.51
CA LEU A 19 4.16 15.84 -13.02
C LEU A 19 3.18 16.13 -11.87
N LEU A 20 1.96 15.60 -11.94
CA LEU A 20 0.92 15.77 -10.91
C LEU A 20 0.85 14.59 -9.92
N ALA A 21 1.78 13.66 -9.98
CA ALA A 21 1.80 12.46 -9.16
C ALA A 21 3.14 12.27 -8.42
N PRO A 22 3.55 13.22 -7.54
CA PRO A 22 4.83 13.19 -6.86
C PRO A 22 5.00 11.96 -5.94
N VAL A 23 3.92 11.27 -5.59
CA VAL A 23 3.98 10.00 -4.83
C VAL A 23 4.72 8.92 -5.62
N ARG A 24 4.47 8.82 -6.94
CA ARG A 24 4.97 7.72 -7.77
C ARG A 24 6.12 8.10 -8.70
N ALA A 25 6.30 9.39 -8.97
CA ALA A 25 7.28 9.85 -9.96
C ALA A 25 8.70 9.37 -9.63
N GLY A 26 9.30 8.61 -10.55
CA GLY A 26 10.63 8.01 -10.39
C GLY A 26 10.67 6.72 -9.57
N SER A 27 9.56 6.22 -9.05
CA SER A 27 9.51 4.95 -8.30
C SER A 27 9.65 3.73 -9.23
N ALA A 28 10.06 2.59 -8.65
CA ALA A 28 10.08 1.32 -9.35
C ALA A 28 8.69 0.93 -9.89
N ALA A 29 7.63 1.25 -9.13
CA ALA A 29 6.25 1.00 -9.53
C ALA A 29 5.82 1.83 -10.76
N GLU A 30 6.31 3.06 -10.93
CA GLU A 30 6.05 3.85 -12.13
C GLU A 30 6.58 3.14 -13.37
N ALA A 31 7.83 2.68 -13.33
CA ALA A 31 8.44 1.95 -14.45
C ALA A 31 7.71 0.63 -14.72
N ALA A 32 7.38 -0.14 -13.67
CA ALA A 32 6.71 -1.44 -13.77
C ALA A 32 5.27 -1.37 -14.29
N THR A 33 4.63 -0.20 -14.25
CA THR A 33 3.22 0.03 -14.66
C THR A 33 3.08 1.00 -15.83
N GLY A 34 4.17 1.37 -16.49
CA GLY A 34 4.15 2.20 -17.69
C GLY A 34 3.48 1.52 -18.87
N ASP A 35 3.12 2.26 -19.92
CA ASP A 35 2.49 1.69 -21.12
C ASP A 35 3.40 0.65 -21.80
N ALA A 36 4.72 0.87 -21.80
CA ALA A 36 5.68 -0.12 -22.30
C ALA A 36 5.69 -1.41 -21.47
N ALA A 37 5.51 -1.30 -20.13
CA ALA A 37 5.44 -2.47 -19.25
C ALA A 37 4.16 -3.27 -19.46
N PHE A 38 3.02 -2.62 -19.66
CA PHE A 38 1.76 -3.29 -20.02
C PHE A 38 1.84 -3.93 -21.42
N LEU A 39 2.45 -3.22 -22.40
CA LEU A 39 2.71 -3.80 -23.72
C LEU A 39 3.57 -5.05 -23.61
N GLN A 40 4.68 -4.99 -22.86
CA GLN A 40 5.51 -6.17 -22.66
C GLN A 40 4.75 -7.29 -21.93
N GLY A 41 3.88 -6.97 -20.96
CA GLY A 41 3.02 -7.95 -20.31
C GLY A 41 2.07 -8.66 -21.27
N MET A 42 1.46 -7.94 -22.22
CA MET A 42 0.62 -8.53 -23.26
C MET A 42 1.43 -9.42 -24.22
N LEU A 43 2.62 -9.00 -24.60
CA LEU A 43 3.53 -9.78 -25.44
C LEU A 43 4.06 -11.03 -24.69
N ASP A 44 4.36 -10.93 -23.40
CA ASP A 44 4.74 -12.07 -22.56
C ASP A 44 3.60 -13.10 -22.49
N ALA A 45 2.35 -12.63 -22.37
CA ALA A 45 1.16 -13.47 -22.38
C ALA A 45 0.96 -14.21 -23.72
N GLU A 46 1.13 -13.52 -24.85
CA GLU A 46 1.08 -14.16 -26.19
C GLU A 46 2.18 -15.21 -26.35
N ALA A 47 3.41 -14.90 -25.95
CA ALA A 47 4.51 -15.84 -26.03
C ALA A 47 4.31 -17.05 -25.12
N ALA A 48 3.81 -16.83 -23.88
CA ALA A 48 3.48 -17.90 -22.95
C ALA A 48 2.39 -18.84 -23.52
N LEU A 49 1.39 -18.28 -24.20
CA LEU A 49 0.34 -19.07 -24.83
C LEU A 49 0.92 -20.02 -25.89
N THR A 50 1.77 -19.51 -26.78
CA THR A 50 2.37 -20.35 -27.82
C THR A 50 3.32 -21.41 -27.24
N ARG A 51 4.06 -21.08 -26.17
CA ARG A 51 4.90 -22.07 -25.44
C ARG A 51 4.05 -23.14 -24.76
N ALA A 52 2.95 -22.76 -24.12
CA ALA A 52 2.03 -23.72 -23.52
C ALA A 52 1.44 -24.68 -24.55
N GLN A 53 1.04 -24.18 -25.72
CA GLN A 53 0.57 -25.02 -26.84
C GLN A 53 1.69 -25.95 -27.34
N ALA A 54 2.93 -25.47 -27.43
CA ALA A 54 4.05 -26.30 -27.85
C ALA A 54 4.36 -27.42 -26.84
N THR A 55 4.25 -27.14 -25.54
CA THR A 55 4.41 -28.14 -24.48
C THR A 55 3.40 -29.27 -24.59
N LEU A 56 2.20 -28.99 -25.08
CA LEU A 56 1.13 -29.97 -25.29
C LEU A 56 1.18 -30.61 -26.69
N GLY A 57 2.09 -30.22 -27.55
CA GLY A 57 2.17 -30.71 -28.92
C GLY A 57 1.18 -30.04 -29.89
N GLU A 58 0.49 -28.99 -29.45
CA GLU A 58 -0.50 -28.23 -30.23
C GLU A 58 0.12 -27.12 -31.10
N ALA A 59 1.39 -26.83 -30.87
CA ALA A 59 2.21 -25.94 -31.70
C ALA A 59 3.62 -26.51 -31.86
N PRO A 60 4.31 -26.25 -32.98
CA PRO A 60 5.71 -26.59 -33.14
C PRO A 60 6.58 -25.79 -32.17
N ALA A 61 7.63 -26.40 -31.59
CA ALA A 61 8.59 -25.70 -30.75
C ALA A 61 9.23 -24.47 -31.45
N ALA A 62 9.52 -24.59 -32.74
CA ALA A 62 10.02 -23.48 -33.56
C ALA A 62 9.05 -22.31 -33.63
N ALA A 63 7.72 -22.53 -33.59
CA ALA A 63 6.75 -21.47 -33.55
C ALA A 63 6.77 -20.74 -32.18
N ALA A 64 6.90 -21.47 -31.09
CA ALA A 64 7.04 -20.90 -29.75
C ALA A 64 8.31 -20.04 -29.63
N GLU A 65 9.43 -20.50 -30.17
CA GLU A 65 10.68 -19.75 -30.24
C GLU A 65 10.54 -18.45 -31.04
N ALA A 66 9.94 -18.54 -32.26
CA ALA A 66 9.74 -17.39 -33.14
C ALA A 66 8.82 -16.33 -32.54
N VAL A 67 7.67 -16.73 -31.94
CA VAL A 67 6.76 -15.81 -31.27
C VAL A 67 7.44 -15.17 -30.06
N THR A 68 8.15 -15.94 -29.25
CA THR A 68 8.91 -15.42 -28.09
C THR A 68 9.97 -14.39 -28.52
N ALA A 69 10.72 -14.67 -29.60
CA ALA A 69 11.74 -13.75 -30.11
C ALA A 69 11.15 -12.43 -30.66
N ALA A 70 9.93 -12.49 -31.22
CA ALA A 70 9.22 -11.33 -31.74
C ALA A 70 8.52 -10.50 -30.63
N ALA A 71 8.18 -11.12 -29.51
CA ALA A 71 7.37 -10.55 -28.42
C ALA A 71 8.19 -9.57 -27.52
N ARG A 72 8.68 -8.49 -28.10
CA ARG A 72 9.50 -7.46 -27.45
C ARG A 72 8.86 -6.09 -27.65
N ALA A 73 8.55 -5.39 -26.56
CA ALA A 73 7.85 -4.10 -26.58
C ALA A 73 8.59 -3.01 -27.38
N ASP A 74 9.92 -3.03 -27.41
CA ASP A 74 10.74 -2.08 -28.15
C ASP A 74 10.60 -2.16 -29.69
N ARG A 75 9.91 -3.18 -30.21
CA ARG A 75 9.59 -3.36 -31.63
C ARG A 75 8.28 -2.72 -32.07
N PHE A 76 7.48 -2.21 -31.13
CA PHE A 76 6.13 -1.72 -31.40
C PHE A 76 5.95 -0.27 -30.95
N ASP A 77 5.24 0.52 -31.74
CA ASP A 77 4.88 1.90 -31.39
C ASP A 77 3.67 1.90 -30.45
N VAL A 78 3.93 2.14 -29.15
CA VAL A 78 2.91 2.20 -28.10
C VAL A 78 1.84 3.25 -28.40
N ARG A 79 2.23 4.41 -28.99
CA ARG A 79 1.29 5.49 -29.29
C ARG A 79 0.37 5.12 -30.43
N ASP A 80 0.89 4.51 -31.48
CA ASP A 80 0.09 4.04 -32.62
C ASP A 80 -0.88 2.94 -32.16
N LEU A 81 -0.42 1.95 -31.38
CA LEU A 81 -1.29 0.94 -30.78
C LEU A 81 -2.44 1.55 -29.98
N ALA A 82 -2.16 2.54 -29.14
CA ALA A 82 -3.18 3.23 -28.35
C ALA A 82 -4.21 3.96 -29.21
N LEU A 83 -3.79 4.57 -30.34
CA LEU A 83 -4.70 5.25 -31.26
C LEU A 83 -5.60 4.25 -31.98
N ARG A 84 -5.05 3.13 -32.48
CA ARG A 84 -5.81 2.07 -33.16
C ARG A 84 -6.72 1.30 -32.20
N ALA A 85 -6.35 1.17 -30.93
CA ALA A 85 -7.19 0.53 -29.91
C ALA A 85 -8.56 1.20 -29.74
N ARG A 86 -8.70 2.48 -30.08
CA ARG A 86 -9.96 3.23 -29.98
C ARG A 86 -11.11 2.61 -30.80
N SER A 87 -10.80 2.03 -31.95
CA SER A 87 -11.83 1.42 -32.84
C SER A 87 -12.32 0.06 -32.32
N GLY A 88 -11.46 -0.69 -31.62
CA GLY A 88 -11.78 -2.02 -31.07
C GLY A 88 -12.07 -2.04 -29.55
N GLY A 89 -11.91 -0.90 -28.89
CA GLY A 89 -12.10 -0.78 -27.45
C GLY A 89 -10.99 -1.40 -26.61
N ASN A 90 -9.98 -2.05 -27.22
CA ASN A 90 -8.84 -2.62 -26.47
C ASN A 90 -7.56 -2.67 -27.31
N PRO A 91 -6.36 -2.64 -26.66
CA PRO A 91 -5.07 -2.60 -27.34
C PRO A 91 -4.62 -3.95 -27.92
N VAL A 92 -5.20 -5.07 -27.49
CA VAL A 92 -4.77 -6.41 -27.91
C VAL A 92 -5.09 -6.65 -29.40
N ILE A 93 -6.21 -6.12 -29.89
CA ILE A 93 -6.62 -6.29 -31.29
C ILE A 93 -5.56 -5.79 -32.29
N PRO A 94 -5.10 -4.51 -32.21
CA PRO A 94 -4.03 -4.05 -33.08
C PRO A 94 -2.68 -4.71 -32.76
N LEU A 95 -2.40 -5.06 -31.50
CA LEU A 95 -1.17 -5.73 -31.11
C LEU A 95 -1.03 -7.11 -31.77
N VAL A 96 -2.09 -7.91 -31.78
CA VAL A 96 -2.09 -9.25 -32.43
C VAL A 96 -1.77 -9.14 -33.89
N ALA A 97 -2.33 -8.15 -34.62
CA ALA A 97 -2.02 -7.93 -35.99
C ALA A 97 -0.55 -7.60 -36.25
N ASP A 98 0.01 -6.70 -35.42
CA ASP A 98 1.40 -6.29 -35.52
C ASP A 98 2.37 -7.41 -35.13
N LEU A 99 2.08 -8.16 -34.06
CA LEU A 99 2.88 -9.32 -33.65
C LEU A 99 2.87 -10.40 -34.72
N THR A 100 1.70 -10.69 -35.31
CA THR A 100 1.58 -11.64 -36.42
C THR A 100 2.45 -11.21 -37.62
N ALA A 101 2.43 -9.92 -37.97
CA ALA A 101 3.28 -9.39 -39.04
C ALA A 101 4.79 -9.55 -38.67
N ALA A 102 5.18 -9.20 -37.46
CA ALA A 102 6.55 -9.29 -37.00
C ALA A 102 7.08 -10.74 -36.97
N VAL A 103 6.25 -11.71 -36.57
CA VAL A 103 6.59 -13.14 -36.64
C VAL A 103 6.71 -13.60 -38.08
N LYS A 104 5.79 -13.17 -38.96
CA LYS A 104 5.77 -13.56 -40.36
C LYS A 104 7.03 -13.13 -41.11
N GLU A 105 7.65 -12.03 -40.75
CA GLU A 105 8.90 -11.55 -41.37
C GLU A 105 10.06 -12.54 -41.22
N SER A 106 10.17 -13.21 -40.07
CA SER A 106 11.27 -14.10 -39.73
C SER A 106 10.91 -15.59 -39.83
N ALA A 107 9.63 -15.94 -39.60
CA ALA A 107 9.14 -17.30 -39.53
C ALA A 107 7.68 -17.36 -40.06
N PRO A 108 7.44 -17.34 -41.38
CA PRO A 108 6.10 -17.24 -41.99
C PRO A 108 5.12 -18.29 -41.45
N ASP A 109 5.56 -19.54 -41.27
CA ASP A 109 4.71 -20.64 -40.82
C ASP A 109 4.35 -20.51 -39.31
N ALA A 110 5.14 -19.82 -38.53
CA ALA A 110 4.89 -19.58 -37.12
C ALA A 110 3.78 -18.53 -36.87
N ALA A 111 3.52 -17.66 -37.86
CA ALA A 111 2.52 -16.59 -37.74
C ALA A 111 1.10 -17.11 -37.46
N ALA A 112 0.76 -18.33 -37.89
CA ALA A 112 -0.53 -18.96 -37.63
C ALA A 112 -0.74 -19.38 -36.15
N TYR A 113 0.31 -19.34 -35.33
CA TYR A 113 0.27 -19.69 -33.91
C TYR A 113 0.19 -18.47 -32.97
N VAL A 114 0.27 -17.25 -33.51
CA VAL A 114 0.04 -16.03 -32.74
C VAL A 114 -1.45 -15.95 -32.37
N HIS A 115 -1.73 -15.71 -31.05
CA HIS A 115 -3.10 -15.55 -30.53
C HIS A 115 -4.05 -16.73 -30.84
N ARG A 116 -3.52 -17.89 -31.14
CA ARG A 116 -4.30 -19.03 -31.62
C ARG A 116 -5.23 -19.55 -30.53
N GLY A 117 -6.55 -19.44 -30.75
CA GLY A 117 -7.60 -19.89 -29.84
C GLY A 117 -7.97 -18.94 -28.69
N ALA A 118 -7.15 -17.94 -28.41
CA ALA A 118 -7.37 -16.97 -27.34
C ALA A 118 -8.37 -15.85 -27.70
N THR A 119 -8.73 -15.07 -26.72
CA THR A 119 -9.46 -13.81 -26.88
C THR A 119 -8.64 -12.65 -26.28
N SER A 120 -8.93 -11.44 -26.70
CA SER A 120 -8.21 -10.24 -26.18
C SER A 120 -8.20 -10.14 -24.66
N GLN A 121 -9.25 -10.58 -23.99
CA GLN A 121 -9.33 -10.53 -22.53
C GLN A 121 -8.39 -11.52 -21.86
N ASP A 122 -8.12 -12.70 -22.46
CA ASP A 122 -7.13 -13.65 -21.94
C ASP A 122 -5.75 -12.99 -21.85
N ILE A 123 -5.38 -12.25 -22.88
CA ILE A 123 -4.07 -11.60 -22.98
C ILE A 123 -3.98 -10.39 -22.06
N TRP A 124 -5.01 -9.53 -22.07
CA TRP A 124 -4.98 -8.33 -21.23
C TRP A 124 -5.02 -8.63 -19.73
N ASP A 125 -5.91 -9.52 -19.30
CA ASP A 125 -6.03 -9.90 -17.89
C ASP A 125 -4.75 -10.59 -17.39
N THR A 126 -4.17 -11.48 -18.19
CA THR A 126 -2.87 -12.09 -17.88
C THR A 126 -1.75 -11.05 -17.79
N ALA A 127 -1.71 -10.09 -18.72
CA ALA A 127 -0.77 -8.98 -18.69
C ALA A 127 -0.92 -8.13 -17.42
N ALA A 128 -2.16 -7.85 -17.01
CA ALA A 128 -2.45 -7.11 -15.78
C ALA A 128 -1.92 -7.87 -14.54
N MET A 129 -2.07 -9.20 -14.48
CA MET A 129 -1.53 -10.02 -13.39
C MET A 129 0.01 -10.08 -13.43
N LEU A 130 0.65 -10.12 -14.60
CA LEU A 130 2.10 -10.04 -14.75
C LEU A 130 2.66 -8.70 -14.24
N VAL A 131 2.03 -7.59 -14.62
CA VAL A 131 2.38 -6.25 -14.15
C VAL A 131 2.15 -6.13 -12.64
N ALA A 132 1.02 -6.63 -12.14
CA ALA A 132 0.72 -6.66 -10.72
C ALA A 132 1.76 -7.44 -9.95
N ARG A 133 2.15 -8.65 -10.38
CA ARG A 133 3.17 -9.49 -9.74
C ARG A 133 4.51 -8.75 -9.60
N ARG A 134 4.97 -8.10 -10.68
CA ARG A 134 6.23 -7.34 -10.68
C ARG A 134 6.17 -6.16 -9.72
N THR A 135 5.05 -5.45 -9.70
CA THR A 135 4.84 -4.29 -8.83
C THR A 135 4.68 -4.72 -7.36
N VAL A 136 3.88 -5.74 -7.09
CA VAL A 136 3.66 -6.26 -5.72
C VAL A 136 4.96 -6.74 -5.10
N ALA A 137 5.87 -7.37 -5.87
CA ALA A 137 7.17 -7.78 -5.36
C ALA A 137 7.95 -6.60 -4.78
N SER A 138 8.06 -5.48 -5.52
CA SER A 138 8.75 -4.28 -5.02
C SER A 138 8.04 -3.63 -3.83
N VAL A 139 6.70 -3.67 -3.80
CA VAL A 139 5.92 -3.18 -2.65
C VAL A 139 6.19 -4.01 -1.40
N LEU A 140 6.24 -5.33 -1.53
CA LEU A 140 6.55 -6.23 -0.41
C LEU A 140 7.96 -5.99 0.13
N ASP A 141 8.96 -5.77 -0.73
CA ASP A 141 10.32 -5.43 -0.32
C ASP A 141 10.34 -4.12 0.49
N ASP A 142 9.62 -3.09 0.05
CA ASP A 142 9.56 -1.82 0.76
C ASP A 142 8.75 -1.89 2.08
N LEU A 143 7.70 -2.72 2.14
CA LEU A 143 6.97 -2.98 3.37
C LEU A 143 7.84 -3.72 4.40
N ASP A 144 8.67 -4.68 3.96
CA ASP A 144 9.63 -5.37 4.83
C ASP A 144 10.69 -4.41 5.39
N ARG A 145 11.27 -3.55 4.54
CA ARG A 145 12.19 -2.48 4.97
C ARG A 145 11.53 -1.55 5.99
N THR A 146 10.28 -1.16 5.73
CA THR A 146 9.49 -0.33 6.65
C THR A 146 9.30 -1.04 8.00
N ALA A 147 8.91 -2.31 7.99
CA ALA A 147 8.70 -3.10 9.21
C ALA A 147 9.99 -3.28 10.01
N THR A 148 11.13 -3.47 9.33
CA THR A 148 12.45 -3.59 9.94
C THR A 148 12.91 -2.29 10.58
N ALA A 149 12.75 -1.15 9.91
CA ALA A 149 13.07 0.16 10.47
C ALA A 149 12.20 0.49 11.69
N LEU A 150 10.90 0.17 11.62
CA LEU A 150 9.96 0.35 12.74
C LEU A 150 10.26 -0.58 13.91
N TYR A 151 10.80 -1.79 13.66
CA TYR A 151 11.31 -2.66 14.72
C TYR A 151 12.41 -1.95 15.52
N GLY A 152 13.42 -1.43 14.81
CA GLY A 152 14.52 -0.70 15.46
C GLY A 152 14.03 0.51 16.27
N LEU A 153 13.10 1.30 15.73
CA LEU A 153 12.50 2.43 16.45
C LEU A 153 11.70 1.97 17.68
N ALA A 154 10.93 0.91 17.57
CA ALA A 154 10.13 0.40 18.69
C ALA A 154 11.02 -0.14 19.82
N ASP A 155 12.09 -0.83 19.49
CA ASP A 155 13.03 -1.37 20.45
C ASP A 155 13.86 -0.28 21.15
N ALA A 156 14.44 0.64 20.38
CA ALA A 156 15.25 1.73 20.90
C ALA A 156 14.45 2.68 21.82
N HIS A 157 13.16 2.84 21.55
CA HIS A 157 12.28 3.78 22.27
C HIS A 157 11.23 3.08 23.14
N ARG A 158 11.50 1.82 23.56
CA ARG A 158 10.57 1.01 24.35
C ARG A 158 10.05 1.72 25.59
N GLU A 159 10.91 2.51 26.23
CA GLU A 159 10.63 3.23 27.46
C GLU A 159 10.59 4.76 27.28
N THR A 160 10.71 5.26 26.06
CA THR A 160 10.62 6.69 25.79
C THR A 160 9.20 7.19 26.01
N VAL A 161 8.97 7.88 27.12
CA VAL A 161 7.65 8.36 27.52
C VAL A 161 7.16 9.52 26.67
N MET A 162 5.88 9.51 26.36
CA MET A 162 5.20 10.56 25.62
C MET A 162 3.74 10.70 26.04
N PRO A 163 3.07 11.83 25.74
CA PRO A 163 1.63 11.96 25.93
C PRO A 163 0.87 10.99 25.03
N GLY A 164 0.02 10.16 25.60
CA GLY A 164 -1.06 9.51 24.86
C GLY A 164 -2.14 10.56 24.56
N ARG A 165 -2.57 10.63 23.29
CA ARG A 165 -3.58 11.60 22.83
C ARG A 165 -4.83 10.87 22.39
N THR A 166 -5.95 11.20 23.03
CA THR A 166 -7.29 10.72 22.65
C THR A 166 -8.16 11.92 22.34
N LEU A 167 -8.86 11.87 21.21
CA LEU A 167 -9.71 12.99 20.78
C LEU A 167 -8.97 14.34 20.82
N THR A 168 -7.71 14.33 20.35
CA THR A 168 -6.79 15.48 20.31
C THR A 168 -6.19 15.94 21.66
N GLN A 169 -6.72 15.49 22.77
CA GLN A 169 -6.28 15.91 24.12
C GLN A 169 -5.29 14.94 24.74
N HIS A 170 -4.42 15.43 25.62
CA HIS A 170 -3.56 14.60 26.45
C HIS A 170 -4.45 13.78 27.40
N ALA A 171 -4.34 12.46 27.37
CA ALA A 171 -5.09 11.54 28.23
C ALA A 171 -4.20 10.97 29.33
N VAL A 172 -3.53 9.87 29.06
CA VAL A 172 -2.56 9.22 29.96
C VAL A 172 -1.22 9.04 29.24
N PRO A 173 -0.11 8.84 29.96
CA PRO A 173 1.18 8.57 29.34
C PRO A 173 1.18 7.27 28.54
N THR A 174 1.99 7.24 27.49
CA THR A 174 2.34 6.06 26.71
C THR A 174 3.83 6.10 26.38
N THR A 175 4.35 5.15 25.59
CA THR A 175 5.71 5.21 25.07
C THR A 175 5.73 5.31 23.56
N PHE A 176 6.78 5.94 23.00
CA PHE A 176 6.99 5.99 21.57
C PHE A 176 7.25 4.59 21.01
N GLY A 177 7.92 3.72 21.77
CA GLY A 177 8.13 2.33 21.37
C GLY A 177 6.82 1.58 21.14
N LEU A 178 5.82 1.75 22.01
CA LEU A 178 4.50 1.12 21.82
C LEU A 178 3.80 1.67 20.55
N LYS A 179 3.92 2.96 20.28
CA LYS A 179 3.38 3.59 19.08
C LYS A 179 4.05 3.02 17.82
N ALA A 180 5.37 2.95 17.77
CA ALA A 180 6.13 2.40 16.64
C ALA A 180 5.86 0.88 16.46
N ALA A 181 5.72 0.13 17.56
CA ALA A 181 5.33 -1.28 17.50
C ALA A 181 3.91 -1.47 16.91
N GLY A 182 3.00 -0.55 17.20
CA GLY A 182 1.67 -0.52 16.58
C GLY A 182 1.73 -0.25 15.08
N TRP A 183 2.57 0.69 14.65
CA TRP A 183 2.80 0.95 13.22
C TRP A 183 3.39 -0.27 12.51
N ARG A 184 4.41 -0.90 13.11
CA ARG A 184 4.99 -2.13 12.57
C ARG A 184 3.96 -3.24 12.41
N THR A 185 3.13 -3.44 13.44
CA THR A 185 2.08 -4.48 13.38
C THR A 185 1.15 -4.26 12.20
N LEU A 186 0.73 -3.01 11.95
CA LEU A 186 -0.14 -2.67 10.84
C LEU A 186 0.54 -2.84 9.47
N VAL A 187 1.84 -2.56 9.36
CA VAL A 187 2.64 -2.81 8.14
C VAL A 187 2.76 -4.31 7.86
N LEU A 188 3.00 -5.13 8.89
CA LEU A 188 3.03 -6.59 8.76
C LEU A 188 1.66 -7.16 8.34
N ASP A 189 0.57 -6.60 8.87
CA ASP A 189 -0.78 -6.95 8.43
C ASP A 189 -1.01 -6.62 6.94
N ALA A 190 -0.45 -5.51 6.46
CA ALA A 190 -0.52 -5.14 5.05
C ALA A 190 0.33 -6.07 4.18
N TYR A 191 1.55 -6.38 4.62
CA TYR A 191 2.43 -7.33 3.95
C TYR A 191 1.77 -8.69 3.76
N GLU A 192 1.27 -9.28 4.85
CA GLU A 192 0.65 -10.62 4.82
C GLU A 192 -0.58 -10.66 3.90
N ARG A 193 -1.42 -9.63 3.93
CA ARG A 193 -2.59 -9.54 3.04
C ARG A 193 -2.18 -9.46 1.58
N LEU A 194 -1.18 -8.61 1.26
CA LEU A 194 -0.73 -8.43 -0.11
C LEU A 194 0.00 -9.67 -0.63
N ALA A 195 0.83 -10.30 0.19
CA ALA A 195 1.54 -11.53 -0.15
C ALA A 195 0.61 -12.73 -0.37
N ALA A 196 -0.59 -12.72 0.26
CA ALA A 196 -1.58 -13.78 0.10
C ALA A 196 -2.48 -13.62 -1.15
N VAL A 197 -2.38 -12.48 -1.85
CA VAL A 197 -3.18 -12.26 -3.07
C VAL A 197 -2.73 -13.22 -4.16
N ARG A 198 -3.67 -13.98 -4.71
CA ARG A 198 -3.42 -14.84 -5.86
C ARG A 198 -3.49 -14.04 -7.14
N LEU A 199 -2.54 -14.27 -8.03
CA LEU A 199 -2.42 -13.60 -9.33
C LEU A 199 -2.47 -14.66 -10.44
N PRO A 200 -3.68 -15.13 -10.81
CA PRO A 200 -3.85 -16.22 -11.79
C PRO A 200 -3.69 -15.71 -13.23
N ALA A 201 -3.22 -16.62 -14.11
CA ALA A 201 -3.34 -16.43 -15.53
C ALA A 201 -4.82 -16.48 -15.96
N GLN A 202 -5.17 -15.84 -17.09
CA GLN A 202 -6.51 -15.89 -17.67
C GLN A 202 -6.44 -16.59 -19.03
N LEU A 203 -7.15 -17.69 -19.18
CA LEU A 203 -7.33 -18.35 -20.47
C LEU A 203 -8.72 -19.00 -20.53
N GLY A 204 -9.54 -18.61 -21.50
CA GLY A 204 -10.89 -19.10 -21.66
C GLY A 204 -11.41 -19.05 -23.08
N GLY A 205 -10.75 -18.29 -23.96
CA GLY A 205 -11.23 -18.02 -25.31
C GLY A 205 -12.48 -17.12 -25.29
N ALA A 206 -13.28 -17.20 -26.30
CA ALA A 206 -14.37 -16.25 -26.54
C ALA A 206 -15.42 -16.17 -25.44
N ALA A 207 -15.77 -17.31 -24.82
CA ALA A 207 -16.83 -17.42 -23.82
C ALA A 207 -16.48 -18.35 -22.64
N GLY A 208 -15.19 -18.50 -22.34
CA GLY A 208 -14.73 -19.28 -21.19
C GLY A 208 -14.74 -20.80 -21.41
N THR A 209 -14.94 -21.29 -22.61
CA THR A 209 -15.09 -22.73 -22.90
C THR A 209 -13.90 -23.35 -23.62
N LEU A 210 -12.89 -22.56 -24.00
CA LEU A 210 -11.73 -22.98 -24.80
C LEU A 210 -12.12 -23.61 -26.16
N ALA A 211 -13.35 -23.42 -26.63
CA ALA A 211 -13.89 -24.11 -27.81
C ALA A 211 -13.04 -23.91 -29.06
N ALA A 212 -12.42 -22.73 -29.25
CA ALA A 212 -11.59 -22.46 -30.41
C ALA A 212 -10.33 -23.33 -30.48
N PHE A 213 -9.79 -23.78 -29.35
CA PHE A 213 -8.61 -24.66 -29.33
C PHE A 213 -8.95 -26.02 -29.95
N GLY A 214 -10.07 -26.62 -29.54
CA GLY A 214 -10.56 -27.86 -30.16
C GLY A 214 -10.97 -27.71 -31.64
N ALA A 215 -11.50 -26.55 -32.02
CA ALA A 215 -11.84 -26.29 -33.43
C ALA A 215 -10.61 -26.09 -34.36
N LEU A 216 -9.46 -25.71 -33.79
CA LEU A 216 -8.22 -25.46 -34.51
C LEU A 216 -7.24 -26.65 -34.49
N SER A 217 -7.56 -27.72 -33.80
CA SER A 217 -6.72 -28.93 -33.65
C SER A 217 -7.58 -30.18 -33.62
N GLU A 218 -7.25 -31.16 -34.45
CA GLU A 218 -7.92 -32.47 -34.47
C GLU A 218 -7.51 -33.33 -33.26
N THR A 219 -6.42 -33.02 -32.58
CA THR A 219 -5.86 -33.76 -31.48
C THR A 219 -6.28 -33.23 -30.09
N PHE A 220 -6.81 -32.02 -30.03
CA PHE A 220 -7.21 -31.38 -28.78
C PHE A 220 -8.60 -31.88 -28.33
N ALA A 221 -8.61 -32.68 -27.27
CA ALA A 221 -9.84 -33.12 -26.63
C ALA A 221 -10.32 -32.10 -25.59
N PRO A 222 -11.61 -32.11 -25.20
CA PRO A 222 -12.12 -31.22 -24.13
C PRO A 222 -11.34 -31.29 -22.82
N GLU A 223 -10.83 -32.47 -22.44
CA GLU A 223 -10.03 -32.72 -21.24
C GLU A 223 -8.64 -32.03 -21.29
N ASP A 224 -8.12 -31.74 -22.48
CA ASP A 224 -6.86 -31.01 -22.66
C ASP A 224 -6.97 -29.54 -22.28
N GLY A 225 -8.19 -29.00 -22.14
CA GLY A 225 -8.44 -27.64 -21.69
C GLY A 225 -7.83 -27.33 -20.33
N GLU A 226 -7.98 -28.25 -19.36
CA GLU A 226 -7.35 -28.10 -18.03
C GLU A 226 -5.83 -28.11 -18.13
N ARG A 227 -5.26 -29.01 -18.94
CA ARG A 227 -3.81 -29.09 -19.16
C ARG A 227 -3.25 -27.82 -19.82
N LEU A 228 -4.03 -27.23 -20.76
CA LEU A 228 -3.61 -25.98 -21.42
C LEU A 228 -3.64 -24.80 -20.44
N ILE A 229 -4.67 -24.68 -19.59
CA ILE A 229 -4.73 -23.65 -18.56
C ILE A 229 -3.53 -23.77 -17.60
N ALA A 230 -3.24 -24.99 -17.12
CA ALA A 230 -2.12 -25.25 -16.23
C ALA A 230 -0.77 -24.90 -16.90
N ALA A 231 -0.55 -25.35 -18.14
CA ALA A 231 0.65 -25.06 -18.91
C ALA A 231 0.81 -23.56 -19.16
N TYR A 232 -0.28 -22.85 -19.49
CA TYR A 232 -0.25 -21.41 -19.73
C TYR A 232 0.10 -20.63 -18.44
N ALA A 233 -0.50 -20.99 -17.31
CA ALA A 233 -0.18 -20.39 -16.03
C ALA A 233 1.30 -20.62 -15.64
N ALA A 234 1.82 -21.82 -15.83
CA ALA A 234 3.22 -22.17 -15.59
C ALA A 234 4.16 -21.35 -16.49
N GLU A 235 3.88 -21.26 -17.81
CA GLU A 235 4.68 -20.51 -18.77
C GLU A 235 4.66 -18.98 -18.52
N ALA A 236 3.53 -18.45 -18.04
CA ALA A 236 3.41 -17.07 -17.60
C ALA A 236 4.04 -16.84 -16.21
N GLY A 237 4.30 -17.90 -15.45
CA GLY A 237 4.76 -17.84 -14.06
C GLY A 237 3.72 -17.23 -13.14
N LEU A 238 2.44 -17.45 -13.38
CA LEU A 238 1.31 -17.00 -12.58
C LEU A 238 0.62 -18.20 -11.92
N ASP A 239 -0.35 -17.89 -11.03
CA ASP A 239 -1.16 -18.94 -10.42
C ASP A 239 -2.08 -19.60 -11.46
N GLU A 240 -2.34 -20.90 -11.30
CA GLU A 240 -3.35 -21.61 -12.05
C GLU A 240 -4.74 -21.25 -11.52
N PRO A 241 -5.67 -20.77 -12.37
CA PRO A 241 -7.05 -20.51 -11.99
C PRO A 241 -7.86 -21.82 -11.95
N THR A 242 -8.88 -21.89 -11.10
CA THR A 242 -9.83 -23.00 -11.09
C THR A 242 -10.73 -23.00 -12.34
N LEU A 243 -11.09 -21.82 -12.82
CA LEU A 243 -11.90 -21.58 -14.02
C LEU A 243 -11.42 -20.32 -14.73
N PRO A 244 -11.72 -20.16 -16.03
CA PRO A 244 -11.62 -18.86 -16.67
C PRO A 244 -12.41 -17.81 -15.89
N TRP A 245 -11.80 -16.65 -15.67
CA TRP A 245 -12.34 -15.65 -14.76
C TRP A 245 -12.68 -14.32 -15.43
N HIS A 246 -13.10 -14.35 -16.71
CA HIS A 246 -13.49 -13.17 -17.50
C HIS A 246 -14.51 -12.28 -16.78
N THR A 247 -15.47 -12.88 -16.07
CA THR A 247 -16.50 -12.19 -15.28
C THR A 247 -16.46 -12.55 -13.80
N LEU A 248 -15.60 -13.49 -13.40
CA LEU A 248 -15.38 -13.87 -12.01
C LEU A 248 -14.19 -13.03 -11.45
N ARG A 249 -14.41 -11.75 -11.21
CA ARG A 249 -13.36 -10.74 -11.00
C ARG A 249 -12.69 -10.77 -9.61
N THR A 250 -12.81 -11.87 -8.87
CA THR A 250 -12.17 -12.07 -7.55
C THR A 250 -10.68 -11.68 -7.55
N PRO A 251 -9.84 -12.12 -8.53
CA PRO A 251 -8.41 -11.79 -8.49
C PRO A 251 -8.14 -10.28 -8.51
N VAL A 252 -8.90 -9.53 -9.31
CA VAL A 252 -8.75 -8.08 -9.44
C VAL A 252 -9.29 -7.36 -8.20
N ALA A 253 -10.40 -7.84 -7.65
CA ALA A 253 -11.03 -7.28 -6.45
C ALA A 253 -10.16 -7.48 -5.20
N ASP A 254 -9.63 -8.69 -5.00
CA ASP A 254 -8.75 -9.01 -3.87
C ASP A 254 -7.46 -8.18 -3.93
N LEU A 255 -6.87 -8.07 -5.12
CA LEU A 255 -5.70 -7.21 -5.34
C LEU A 255 -6.00 -5.75 -4.98
N ALA A 256 -7.10 -5.20 -5.49
CA ALA A 256 -7.49 -3.82 -5.21
C ALA A 256 -7.75 -3.57 -3.72
N ALA A 257 -8.41 -4.52 -3.04
CA ALA A 257 -8.67 -4.44 -1.61
C ALA A 257 -7.37 -4.48 -0.78
N ALA A 258 -6.43 -5.38 -1.12
CA ALA A 258 -5.15 -5.50 -0.45
C ALA A 258 -4.29 -4.24 -0.65
N LEU A 259 -4.25 -3.69 -1.87
CA LEU A 259 -3.55 -2.45 -2.19
C LEU A 259 -4.14 -1.25 -1.41
N ALA A 260 -5.46 -1.12 -1.35
CA ALA A 260 -6.11 -0.06 -0.58
C ALA A 260 -5.86 -0.21 0.93
N PHE A 261 -5.86 -1.44 1.47
CA PHE A 261 -5.50 -1.68 2.86
C PHE A 261 -4.07 -1.26 3.14
N ALA A 262 -3.11 -1.61 2.28
CA ALA A 262 -1.70 -1.25 2.44
C ALA A 262 -1.51 0.28 2.49
N THR A 263 -2.14 1.04 1.59
CA THR A 263 -2.10 2.51 1.66
C THR A 263 -2.74 3.07 2.91
N GLY A 264 -3.83 2.47 3.40
CA GLY A 264 -4.47 2.84 4.66
C GLY A 264 -3.55 2.63 5.86
N ALA A 265 -2.83 1.51 5.89
CA ALA A 265 -1.83 1.18 6.90
C ALA A 265 -0.69 2.22 6.94
N LEU A 266 -0.13 2.55 5.78
CA LEU A 266 0.91 3.58 5.64
C LEU A 266 0.36 4.98 5.98
N GLY A 267 -0.89 5.25 5.63
CA GLY A 267 -1.60 6.49 5.96
C GLY A 267 -1.76 6.73 7.46
N LYS A 268 -1.88 5.66 8.27
CA LYS A 268 -1.90 5.77 9.74
C LYS A 268 -0.57 6.28 10.27
N ILE A 269 0.54 5.77 9.77
CA ILE A 269 1.89 6.23 10.14
C ILE A 269 2.03 7.71 9.77
N ALA A 270 1.65 8.06 8.55
CA ALA A 270 1.69 9.43 8.06
C ALA A 270 0.86 10.39 8.92
N ALA A 271 -0.35 10.01 9.30
CA ALA A 271 -1.22 10.83 10.14
C ALA A 271 -0.59 11.12 11.50
N ASP A 272 0.02 10.10 12.13
CA ASP A 272 0.73 10.29 13.40
C ASP A 272 1.97 11.17 13.23
N VAL A 273 2.81 10.93 12.22
CA VAL A 273 4.01 11.73 11.95
C VAL A 273 3.65 13.19 11.68
N LEU A 274 2.60 13.46 10.90
CA LEU A 274 2.11 14.82 10.63
C LEU A 274 1.67 15.55 11.91
N VAL A 275 1.08 14.85 12.86
CA VAL A 275 0.72 15.43 14.18
C VAL A 275 1.96 15.66 15.03
N LEU A 276 2.82 14.64 15.15
CA LEU A 276 3.98 14.68 16.03
C LEU A 276 5.08 15.64 15.57
N SER A 277 5.15 15.94 14.26
CA SER A 277 6.10 16.90 13.67
C SER A 277 5.64 18.35 13.67
N ARG A 278 4.39 18.64 14.09
CA ARG A 278 3.91 20.04 14.20
C ARG A 278 4.83 20.85 15.12
N THR A 279 4.98 22.13 14.82
CA THR A 279 5.83 23.05 15.60
C THR A 279 5.51 23.01 17.10
N GLU A 280 4.23 22.91 17.48
CA GLU A 280 3.76 22.84 18.86
C GLU A 280 4.07 21.50 19.53
N CYS A 281 4.13 20.39 18.77
CA CYS A 281 4.50 19.06 19.26
C CYS A 281 6.02 18.86 19.20
N GLY A 282 6.58 18.84 18.00
CA GLY A 282 8.02 18.70 17.75
C GLY A 282 8.63 17.41 18.28
N GLU A 283 7.85 16.32 18.35
CA GLU A 283 8.25 15.04 18.95
C GLU A 283 9.00 14.13 17.99
N VAL A 284 8.79 14.35 16.66
CA VAL A 284 9.52 13.66 15.58
C VAL A 284 9.80 14.63 14.43
N ALA A 285 10.75 14.26 13.56
CA ALA A 285 10.98 14.93 12.29
C ALA A 285 11.47 13.94 11.23
N GLU A 286 11.19 14.20 9.95
CA GLU A 286 11.81 13.46 8.85
C GLU A 286 13.30 13.79 8.76
N GLY A 287 14.12 12.77 8.46
CA GLY A 287 15.58 12.95 8.34
C GLY A 287 15.99 13.84 7.17
N SER A 288 15.24 13.75 6.05
CA SER A 288 15.40 14.57 4.86
C SER A 288 14.12 15.36 4.62
N GLY A 289 13.87 16.36 5.47
CA GLY A 289 12.69 17.23 5.30
C GLY A 289 12.80 18.11 4.05
N GLY A 290 11.67 18.31 3.35
CA GLY A 290 11.59 19.28 2.25
C GLY A 290 11.78 20.70 2.76
N GLY A 291 12.79 21.40 2.24
CA GLY A 291 13.02 22.80 2.57
C GLY A 291 11.89 23.71 2.05
N SER A 292 11.67 24.82 2.74
CA SER A 292 10.86 25.92 2.21
C SER A 292 11.73 26.84 1.39
N SER A 293 11.27 27.25 0.20
CA SER A 293 11.98 28.20 -0.65
C SER A 293 12.16 29.59 -0.01
N ALA A 294 11.30 29.94 0.95
CA ALA A 294 11.27 31.25 1.57
C ALA A 294 11.63 31.26 3.08
N MET A 295 11.60 30.11 3.76
CA MET A 295 11.76 30.01 5.21
C MET A 295 12.77 28.91 5.57
N PRO A 296 14.06 29.24 5.81
CA PRO A 296 15.11 28.24 6.04
C PRO A 296 14.89 27.31 7.25
N HIS A 297 14.12 27.78 8.24
CA HIS A 297 13.81 27.00 9.46
C HIS A 297 12.64 26.02 9.28
N LYS A 298 11.91 26.09 8.15
CA LYS A 298 10.71 25.28 7.91
C LYS A 298 11.09 23.96 7.25
N ALA A 299 11.12 22.90 8.03
CA ALA A 299 11.30 21.52 7.56
C ALA A 299 9.93 20.84 7.39
N ASN A 300 9.46 20.69 6.15
CA ASN A 300 8.16 20.10 5.88
C ASN A 300 8.26 18.55 5.94
N PRO A 301 7.27 17.86 6.54
CA PRO A 301 7.18 16.40 6.50
C PRO A 301 6.60 15.94 5.16
N VAL A 302 7.41 15.99 4.09
CA VAL A 302 6.97 15.78 2.70
C VAL A 302 6.56 14.34 2.47
N ARG A 303 7.35 13.36 2.95
CA ARG A 303 7.03 11.94 2.78
C ARG A 303 5.71 11.59 3.46
N ALA A 304 5.51 12.01 4.71
CA ALA A 304 4.26 11.81 5.42
C ALA A 304 3.08 12.52 4.72
N THR A 305 3.30 13.69 4.12
CA THR A 305 2.28 14.38 3.33
C THR A 305 1.86 13.57 2.09
N LEU A 306 2.84 13.01 1.35
CA LEU A 306 2.57 12.18 0.18
C LEU A 306 1.86 10.88 0.55
N LEU A 307 2.28 10.21 1.63
CA LEU A 307 1.60 9.03 2.16
C LEU A 307 0.15 9.32 2.56
N ALA A 308 -0.09 10.45 3.23
CA ALA A 308 -1.44 10.86 3.61
C ALA A 308 -2.33 11.18 2.39
N ALA A 309 -1.74 11.69 1.31
CA ALA A 309 -2.45 11.91 0.04
C ALA A 309 -2.79 10.58 -0.63
N ALA A 310 -1.84 9.62 -0.68
CA ALA A 310 -2.05 8.29 -1.23
C ALA A 310 -3.18 7.55 -0.51
N ALA A 311 -3.17 7.57 0.83
CA ALA A 311 -4.18 6.92 1.65
C ALA A 311 -5.61 7.48 1.45
N ARG A 312 -5.74 8.72 0.98
CA ARG A 312 -7.04 9.32 0.64
C ARG A 312 -7.53 8.96 -0.76
N GLN A 313 -6.61 8.68 -1.70
CA GLN A 313 -6.95 8.38 -3.09
C GLN A 313 -7.29 6.89 -3.28
N ALA A 314 -6.52 5.99 -2.67
CA ALA A 314 -6.64 4.56 -2.88
C ALA A 314 -8.05 3.98 -2.66
N PRO A 315 -8.82 4.36 -1.61
CA PRO A 315 -10.17 3.85 -1.42
C PRO A 315 -11.12 4.14 -2.58
N GLY A 316 -11.02 5.32 -3.21
CA GLY A 316 -11.85 5.69 -4.36
C GLY A 316 -11.52 4.85 -5.61
N LEU A 317 -10.24 4.58 -5.85
CA LEU A 317 -9.80 3.71 -6.94
C LEU A 317 -10.26 2.27 -6.72
N ALA A 318 -10.08 1.74 -5.51
CA ALA A 318 -10.54 0.41 -5.14
C ALA A 318 -12.07 0.27 -5.25
N ALA A 319 -12.82 1.30 -4.87
CA ALA A 319 -14.28 1.30 -5.00
C ALA A 319 -14.74 1.14 -6.46
N THR A 320 -14.03 1.74 -7.42
CA THR A 320 -14.34 1.57 -8.85
C THR A 320 -14.11 0.12 -9.29
N VAL A 321 -12.98 -0.48 -8.87
CA VAL A 321 -12.69 -1.89 -9.17
C VAL A 321 -13.72 -2.82 -8.55
N LEU A 322 -14.04 -2.63 -7.28
CA LEU A 322 -15.06 -3.43 -6.58
C LEU A 322 -16.46 -3.24 -7.18
N GLY A 323 -16.76 -2.04 -7.68
CA GLY A 323 -18.01 -1.75 -8.39
C GLY A 323 -18.16 -2.51 -9.72
N SER A 324 -17.06 -3.02 -10.28
CA SER A 324 -17.05 -3.80 -11.52
C SER A 324 -17.24 -5.32 -11.30
N LEU A 325 -17.38 -5.79 -10.05
CA LEU A 325 -17.59 -7.21 -9.73
C LEU A 325 -18.90 -7.78 -10.30
N ALA A 326 -19.96 -6.98 -10.35
CA ALA A 326 -21.24 -7.38 -10.89
C ALA A 326 -21.22 -7.29 -12.44
N ALA A 327 -20.41 -8.15 -13.04
CA ALA A 327 -20.22 -8.25 -14.48
C ALA A 327 -21.29 -9.17 -15.09
N GLU A 328 -21.96 -8.70 -16.14
CA GLU A 328 -22.97 -9.43 -16.87
C GLU A 328 -22.37 -10.43 -17.88
N ASP A 329 -23.09 -11.49 -18.15
CA ASP A 329 -22.81 -12.51 -19.16
C ASP A 329 -21.39 -13.14 -19.03
N GLU A 330 -20.79 -13.60 -20.12
CA GLU A 330 -19.43 -14.14 -20.21
C GLU A 330 -18.38 -13.08 -20.53
N ARG A 331 -18.82 -11.85 -20.86
CA ARG A 331 -17.97 -10.64 -21.00
C ARG A 331 -18.82 -9.39 -20.85
N PRO A 332 -18.51 -8.54 -19.85
CA PRO A 332 -19.35 -7.39 -19.53
C PRO A 332 -19.14 -6.24 -20.51
N ALA A 333 -20.21 -5.48 -20.74
CA ALA A 333 -20.18 -4.28 -21.54
C ALA A 333 -19.81 -3.05 -20.69
N GLY A 334 -18.50 -2.83 -20.48
CA GLY A 334 -17.97 -1.66 -19.77
C GLY A 334 -17.30 -1.94 -18.43
N ALA A 335 -17.76 -2.90 -17.63
CA ALA A 335 -17.19 -3.20 -16.31
C ALA A 335 -15.70 -3.59 -16.43
N TRP A 336 -15.32 -4.45 -17.37
CA TRP A 336 -13.93 -4.83 -17.63
C TRP A 336 -13.05 -3.60 -17.95
N HIS A 337 -13.51 -2.71 -18.83
CA HIS A 337 -12.76 -1.50 -19.19
C HIS A 337 -12.63 -0.51 -18.02
N ALA A 338 -13.64 -0.46 -17.14
CA ALA A 338 -13.64 0.43 -15.98
C ALA A 338 -12.58 0.08 -14.93
N GLU A 339 -12.11 -1.17 -14.89
CA GLU A 339 -11.07 -1.63 -13.97
C GLU A 339 -9.65 -1.16 -14.34
N TRP A 340 -9.36 -0.94 -15.61
CA TRP A 340 -7.98 -0.83 -16.12
C TRP A 340 -7.20 0.31 -15.52
N GLN A 341 -7.71 1.54 -15.61
CA GLN A 341 -7.02 2.70 -15.09
C GLN A 341 -7.00 2.72 -13.55
N PRO A 342 -8.09 2.43 -12.84
CA PRO A 342 -8.07 2.36 -11.39
C PRO A 342 -7.09 1.32 -10.83
N LEU A 343 -7.01 0.14 -11.44
CA LEU A 343 -6.05 -0.89 -11.03
C LEU A 343 -4.60 -0.43 -11.26
N ARG A 344 -4.32 0.12 -12.43
CA ARG A 344 -3.01 0.69 -12.76
C ARG A 344 -2.60 1.79 -11.77
N GLU A 345 -3.50 2.72 -11.48
CA GLU A 345 -3.23 3.82 -10.56
C GLU A 345 -3.10 3.33 -9.10
N LEU A 346 -3.84 2.31 -8.68
CA LEU A 346 -3.63 1.67 -7.37
C LEU A 346 -2.22 1.09 -7.25
N LEU A 347 -1.76 0.34 -8.24
CA LEU A 347 -0.41 -0.23 -8.26
C LEU A 347 0.67 0.86 -8.17
N ARG A 348 0.54 1.93 -8.94
CA ARG A 348 1.45 3.09 -8.92
C ARG A 348 1.46 3.79 -7.58
N LEU A 349 0.26 4.07 -7.07
CA LEU A 349 0.07 4.83 -5.84
C LEU A 349 0.64 4.07 -4.63
N VAL A 350 0.36 2.75 -4.56
CA VAL A 350 0.84 1.90 -3.47
C VAL A 350 2.35 1.71 -3.54
N GLY A 351 2.90 1.50 -4.76
CA GLY A 351 4.33 1.34 -4.94
C GLY A 351 5.11 2.58 -4.52
N GLY A 352 4.71 3.76 -5.00
CA GLY A 352 5.35 5.00 -4.55
C GLY A 352 5.16 5.28 -3.06
N ALA A 353 3.99 4.95 -2.49
CA ALA A 353 3.75 5.09 -1.06
C ALA A 353 4.63 4.14 -0.23
N ALA A 354 4.83 2.90 -0.65
CA ALA A 354 5.68 1.94 0.05
C ALA A 354 7.15 2.42 0.09
N GLU A 355 7.68 2.90 -1.04
CA GLU A 355 9.03 3.49 -1.12
C GLU A 355 9.18 4.70 -0.18
N HIS A 356 8.20 5.62 -0.18
CA HIS A 356 8.21 6.75 0.74
C HIS A 356 8.10 6.32 2.20
N ALA A 357 7.36 5.26 2.52
CA ALA A 357 7.20 4.76 3.88
C ALA A 357 8.50 4.13 4.41
N ALA A 358 9.21 3.36 3.57
CA ALA A 358 10.51 2.81 3.92
C ALA A 358 11.52 3.93 4.24
N ALA A 359 11.65 4.89 3.35
CA ALA A 359 12.54 6.02 3.55
C ALA A 359 12.13 6.93 4.72
N LEU A 360 10.82 7.06 5.01
CA LEU A 360 10.33 7.78 6.19
C LEU A 360 10.72 7.05 7.48
N ALA A 361 10.50 5.74 7.56
CA ALA A 361 10.78 4.95 8.76
C ALA A 361 12.30 4.87 9.04
N GLU A 362 13.10 4.64 8.00
CA GLU A 362 14.57 4.61 8.09
C GLU A 362 15.18 5.94 8.53
N GLY A 363 14.57 7.06 8.11
CA GLY A 363 15.07 8.40 8.40
C GLY A 363 14.36 9.13 9.53
N LEU A 364 13.41 8.52 10.24
CA LEU A 364 12.63 9.21 11.26
C LEU A 364 13.48 9.55 12.49
N ARG A 365 13.56 10.83 12.79
CA ARG A 365 14.24 11.33 14.01
C ARG A 365 13.22 11.46 15.13
N VAL A 366 13.56 10.96 16.31
CA VAL A 366 12.73 10.99 17.52
C VAL A 366 13.38 11.92 18.54
N PHE A 367 12.58 12.73 19.23
CA PHE A 367 13.04 13.70 20.21
C PHE A 367 12.49 13.39 21.61
N PRO A 368 13.14 12.49 22.39
CA PRO A 368 12.66 12.06 23.71
C PRO A 368 12.47 13.21 24.70
N ASP A 369 13.39 14.20 24.70
CA ASP A 369 13.30 15.34 25.60
C ASP A 369 12.07 16.19 25.29
N ARG A 370 11.74 16.34 24.00
CA ARG A 370 10.53 17.07 23.59
C ARG A 370 9.26 16.31 23.99
N MET A 371 9.25 14.99 23.85
CA MET A 371 8.16 14.14 24.31
C MET A 371 7.94 14.29 25.81
N ARG A 372 9.02 14.25 26.60
CA ARG A 372 8.97 14.46 28.05
C ARG A 372 8.48 15.87 28.42
N ALA A 373 8.97 16.89 27.74
CA ALA A 373 8.52 18.27 27.94
C ALA A 373 7.01 18.41 27.66
N ASN A 374 6.52 17.81 26.57
CA ASN A 374 5.09 17.81 26.24
C ASN A 374 4.25 17.03 27.28
N LEU A 375 4.77 15.92 27.81
CA LEU A 375 4.13 15.16 28.88
C LEU A 375 3.89 16.05 30.12
N MET A 376 4.86 16.90 30.45
CA MET A 376 4.79 17.79 31.62
C MET A 376 3.92 19.03 31.43
N ARG A 377 3.46 19.33 30.19
CA ARG A 377 2.62 20.53 29.92
C ARG A 377 1.32 20.56 30.70
N THR A 378 0.77 19.40 31.05
CA THR A 378 -0.43 19.30 31.87
C THR A 378 -0.12 19.33 33.37
N LYS A 379 1.14 19.60 33.76
CA LYS A 379 1.56 19.78 35.16
C LYS A 379 1.14 18.62 36.11
N GLY A 380 1.21 17.39 35.61
CA GLY A 380 0.88 16.18 36.35
C GLY A 380 -0.59 15.76 36.31
N LEU A 381 -1.48 16.50 35.61
CA LEU A 381 -2.89 16.12 35.49
C LEU A 381 -3.11 14.75 34.82
N MET A 382 -2.19 14.32 33.98
CA MET A 382 -2.23 12.98 33.37
C MET A 382 -2.08 11.84 34.37
N ALA A 383 -1.57 12.09 35.60
CA ALA A 383 -1.47 11.12 36.66
C ALA A 383 -2.69 11.12 37.61
N ALA A 384 -3.70 11.94 37.36
CA ALA A 384 -4.85 12.10 38.27
C ALA A 384 -5.59 10.78 38.55
N GLU A 385 -5.70 9.89 37.58
CA GLU A 385 -6.31 8.57 37.77
C GLU A 385 -5.50 7.70 38.72
N ARG A 386 -4.18 7.65 38.57
CA ARG A 386 -3.25 6.94 39.45
C ARG A 386 -3.31 7.48 40.88
N LEU A 387 -3.32 8.80 41.04
CA LEU A 387 -3.48 9.47 42.32
C LEU A 387 -4.84 9.16 42.96
N SER A 388 -5.90 9.12 42.20
CA SER A 388 -7.23 8.73 42.67
C SER A 388 -7.24 7.31 43.23
N ALA A 389 -6.62 6.39 42.52
CA ALA A 389 -6.52 5.00 42.96
C ALA A 389 -5.68 4.84 44.23
N ALA A 390 -4.61 5.60 44.39
CA ALA A 390 -3.76 5.58 45.60
C ALA A 390 -4.43 6.23 46.81
N LEU A 391 -5.18 7.29 46.61
CA LEU A 391 -5.90 7.99 47.71
C LEU A 391 -7.20 7.28 48.16
N ALA A 392 -7.82 6.50 47.27
CA ALA A 392 -9.11 5.87 47.56
C ALA A 392 -9.11 4.90 48.74
N PRO A 393 -8.06 4.10 49.05
CA PRO A 393 -8.01 3.26 50.25
C PRO A 393 -7.98 4.04 51.57
N VAL A 394 -7.40 5.26 51.56
CA VAL A 394 -7.22 6.09 52.78
C VAL A 394 -8.40 7.05 52.99
N LEU A 395 -8.80 7.75 51.95
CA LEU A 395 -9.86 8.80 52.02
C LEU A 395 -11.26 8.26 51.68
N GLY A 396 -11.36 7.08 51.09
CA GLY A 396 -12.58 6.62 50.48
C GLY A 396 -12.73 7.16 49.01
N ARG A 397 -13.36 6.39 48.17
CA ARG A 397 -13.46 6.64 46.70
C ARG A 397 -14.07 8.00 46.34
N GLN A 398 -15.14 8.43 47.07
CA GLN A 398 -15.80 9.70 46.79
C GLN A 398 -14.95 10.91 47.25
N ALA A 399 -14.33 10.85 48.42
CA ALA A 399 -13.49 11.93 48.92
C ALA A 399 -12.22 12.09 48.07
N ALA A 400 -11.56 11.00 47.71
CA ALA A 400 -10.41 11.00 46.80
C ALA A 400 -10.76 11.65 45.43
N LYS A 401 -11.89 11.28 44.81
CA LYS A 401 -12.36 11.88 43.56
C LYS A 401 -12.66 13.37 43.72
N ALA A 402 -13.31 13.76 44.81
CA ALA A 402 -13.63 15.17 45.11
C ALA A 402 -12.36 16.01 45.31
N ALA A 403 -11.38 15.51 46.08
CA ALA A 403 -10.11 16.16 46.32
C ALA A 403 -9.33 16.37 44.99
N LEU A 404 -9.24 15.33 44.16
CA LEU A 404 -8.57 15.44 42.85
C LEU A 404 -9.28 16.38 41.91
N THR A 405 -10.62 16.41 41.90
CA THR A 405 -11.38 17.34 41.07
C THR A 405 -11.10 18.80 41.50
N ARG A 406 -11.09 19.09 42.78
CA ARG A 406 -10.73 20.42 43.33
C ARG A 406 -9.28 20.76 42.98
N ALA A 407 -8.35 19.84 43.26
CA ALA A 407 -6.93 20.06 43.05
C ALA A 407 -6.61 20.27 41.55
N SER A 408 -7.23 19.50 40.62
CA SER A 408 -7.06 19.67 39.19
C SER A 408 -7.54 21.04 38.72
N ARG A 409 -8.67 21.54 39.19
CA ARG A 409 -9.15 22.88 38.89
C ARG A 409 -8.18 23.95 39.38
N THR A 410 -7.75 23.86 40.67
CA THR A 410 -6.82 24.79 41.27
C THR A 410 -5.47 24.78 40.54
N ALA A 411 -4.98 23.60 40.13
CA ALA A 411 -3.73 23.47 39.40
C ALA A 411 -3.78 24.25 38.03
N VAL A 412 -4.90 24.16 37.32
CA VAL A 412 -5.11 24.90 36.10
C VAL A 412 -5.25 26.41 36.35
N GLU A 413 -6.11 26.82 37.30
CA GLU A 413 -6.42 28.22 37.58
C GLU A 413 -5.19 28.99 38.13
N GLN A 414 -4.35 28.32 38.93
CA GLN A 414 -3.20 28.94 39.55
C GLN A 414 -1.87 28.64 38.84
N ASP A 415 -1.90 27.98 37.70
CA ASP A 415 -0.73 27.57 36.94
C ASP A 415 0.31 26.75 37.77
N ARG A 416 -0.15 25.91 38.71
CA ARG A 416 0.66 25.07 39.63
C ARG A 416 0.64 23.61 39.22
N THR A 417 1.61 22.80 39.71
CA THR A 417 1.56 21.35 39.50
C THR A 417 0.47 20.72 40.38
N LEU A 418 -0.12 19.61 39.84
CA LEU A 418 -1.10 18.86 40.63
C LEU A 418 -0.50 18.36 41.98
N ALA A 419 0.77 17.95 42.00
CA ALA A 419 1.47 17.55 43.19
C ALA A 419 1.56 18.66 44.25
N ASP A 420 1.89 19.90 43.85
CA ASP A 420 1.98 21.03 44.76
C ASP A 420 0.64 21.45 45.35
N VAL A 421 -0.42 21.35 44.56
CA VAL A 421 -1.77 21.64 45.05
C VAL A 421 -2.24 20.55 46.00
N LEU A 422 -2.02 19.28 45.69
CA LEU A 422 -2.38 18.17 46.56
C LEU A 422 -1.58 18.17 47.87
N ARG A 423 -0.28 18.53 47.82
CA ARG A 423 0.56 18.65 49.03
C ARG A 423 0.03 19.75 49.97
N ALA A 424 -0.58 20.79 49.44
CA ALA A 424 -1.15 21.88 50.21
C ALA A 424 -2.59 21.60 50.74
N ASP A 425 -3.24 20.54 50.26
CA ASP A 425 -4.56 20.10 50.73
C ASP A 425 -4.39 19.30 52.04
N PRO A 426 -4.94 19.78 53.20
CA PRO A 426 -4.78 19.11 54.50
C PRO A 426 -5.31 17.67 54.51
N GLU A 427 -6.38 17.36 53.76
CA GLU A 427 -6.96 16.02 53.69
C GLU A 427 -5.98 15.05 53.01
N VAL A 428 -5.29 15.51 51.96
CA VAL A 428 -4.33 14.69 51.19
C VAL A 428 -2.98 14.60 51.88
N ALA A 429 -2.49 15.70 52.50
CA ALA A 429 -1.20 15.75 53.17
C ALA A 429 -1.12 14.75 54.33
N GLY A 430 -2.23 14.42 54.98
CA GLY A 430 -2.31 13.38 56.03
C GLY A 430 -2.47 11.95 55.47
N ALA A 431 -2.78 11.79 54.20
CA ALA A 431 -3.09 10.50 53.57
C ALA A 431 -1.89 9.82 52.90
N LEU A 432 -0.94 10.60 52.35
CA LEU A 432 0.23 10.11 51.61
C LEU A 432 1.47 10.90 52.01
N PRO A 433 2.63 10.24 52.22
CA PRO A 433 3.92 10.91 52.42
C PRO A 433 4.26 11.81 51.22
N PRO A 434 4.93 12.96 51.44
CA PRO A 434 5.25 13.91 50.36
C PRO A 434 6.05 13.31 49.20
N ASP A 435 6.97 12.40 49.48
CA ASP A 435 7.81 11.74 48.45
C ASP A 435 6.99 10.73 47.66
N GLU A 436 6.08 10.01 48.29
CA GLU A 436 5.17 9.09 47.62
C GLU A 436 4.17 9.84 46.71
N LEU A 437 3.63 10.95 47.21
CA LEU A 437 2.76 11.82 46.44
C LEU A 437 3.49 12.37 45.17
N ALA A 438 4.74 12.79 45.33
CA ALA A 438 5.56 13.26 44.23
C ALA A 438 5.83 12.16 43.19
N ALA A 439 6.15 10.96 43.63
CA ALA A 439 6.38 9.81 42.77
C ALA A 439 5.09 9.37 42.02
N LEU A 440 3.94 9.41 42.69
CA LEU A 440 2.65 9.10 42.10
C LEU A 440 2.21 10.17 41.11
N ALA A 441 2.55 11.43 41.34
CA ALA A 441 2.22 12.55 40.45
C ALA A 441 3.14 12.68 39.22
N ASP A 442 4.26 11.94 39.15
CA ASP A 442 5.12 11.90 37.97
C ASP A 442 4.41 11.08 36.84
N PRO A 443 3.94 11.72 35.79
CA PRO A 443 3.26 11.00 34.72
C PRO A 443 4.22 10.04 33.99
N ALA A 444 5.53 10.27 34.00
CA ALA A 444 6.50 9.38 33.37
C ALA A 444 6.52 7.97 33.98
N ALA A 445 6.15 7.84 35.25
CA ALA A 445 6.06 6.56 35.95
C ALA A 445 4.70 5.84 35.74
N TYR A 446 3.80 6.36 34.88
CA TYR A 446 2.44 5.81 34.70
C TYR A 446 2.21 5.34 33.28
N THR A 447 3.10 4.54 32.69
CA THR A 447 3.00 3.99 31.35
C THR A 447 2.35 2.60 31.29
N GLY A 448 1.93 2.06 32.45
CA GLY A 448 1.30 0.75 32.53
C GLY A 448 2.15 -0.36 31.91
N SER A 449 1.55 -1.15 31.04
CA SER A 449 2.21 -2.27 30.38
C SER A 449 2.87 -1.90 29.03
N ALA A 450 3.12 -0.62 28.73
CA ALA A 450 3.58 -0.19 27.42
C ALA A 450 4.86 -0.92 26.95
N ALA A 451 5.88 -1.02 27.79
CA ALA A 451 7.13 -1.72 27.46
C ALA A 451 6.92 -3.23 27.26
N VAL A 452 6.06 -3.87 28.04
CA VAL A 452 5.72 -5.30 27.91
C VAL A 452 4.96 -5.57 26.60
N LEU A 453 4.00 -4.70 26.27
CA LEU A 453 3.23 -4.80 25.03
C LEU A 453 4.10 -4.55 23.80
N THR A 454 5.05 -3.60 23.88
CA THR A 454 6.08 -3.39 22.86
C THR A 454 6.88 -4.67 22.64
N ALA A 455 7.44 -5.25 23.71
CA ALA A 455 8.20 -6.49 23.63
C ALA A 455 7.36 -7.65 23.06
N ARG A 456 6.08 -7.73 23.42
CA ARG A 456 5.14 -8.71 22.85
C ARG A 456 4.97 -8.53 21.34
N ALA A 457 4.75 -7.30 20.87
CA ALA A 457 4.56 -7.00 19.45
C ALA A 457 5.83 -7.30 18.63
N LEU A 458 7.02 -7.03 19.21
CA LEU A 458 8.31 -7.29 18.57
C LEU A 458 8.64 -8.79 18.41
N ARG A 459 7.95 -9.68 19.13
CA ARG A 459 8.09 -11.14 18.91
C ARG A 459 7.43 -11.64 17.63
N ARG A 460 6.52 -10.86 17.00
CA ARG A 460 6.01 -11.20 15.66
C ARG A 460 7.15 -11.09 14.66
N PRO A 461 7.54 -12.20 13.98
CA PRO A 461 8.65 -12.15 13.03
C PRO A 461 8.33 -11.22 11.86
N GLY A 462 9.35 -10.59 11.31
CA GLY A 462 9.26 -9.95 10.01
C GLY A 462 9.29 -10.98 8.89
N PRO A 463 8.98 -10.56 7.63
CA PRO A 463 9.00 -11.47 6.48
C PRO A 463 10.37 -12.12 6.24
N THR A 464 11.45 -11.40 6.47
CA THR A 464 12.85 -11.87 6.35
C THR A 464 13.42 -12.45 7.65
N GLY A 465 12.59 -12.63 8.68
CA GLY A 465 12.99 -13.24 9.95
C GLY A 465 13.65 -12.28 10.94
N ALA A 466 13.63 -10.97 10.67
CA ALA A 466 14.12 -9.92 11.56
C ALA A 466 13.03 -9.43 12.54
#